data_8dbb13cf7cc732324d9e76faca966238
#
_entry.id   8dbb13cf7cc732324d9e76faca966238
#
_cell.length_a   1.000
_cell.length_b   1.000
_cell.length_c   1.000
_cell.angle_alpha   90.00
_cell.angle_beta   90.00
_cell.angle_gamma   90.00
#
_symmetry.space_group_name_H-M   'P 1'
#
loop_
_entity.id
_entity.type
_entity.pdbx_description
1 polymer ?
#
loop_
_entity_poly.entity_id
_entity_poly.type
_entity_poly.pdbx_seq_one_letter_code
_entity_poly.pdbx_strand_id
1 'polypeptide(L)'
;MATLTFPLSRIEGHARVEIEVQNGRVISTRFQAMEKRGFSIFVQGVPAEQMPVIVPRICGVCSTAHHVASVKALEDAYGVKPPPLADKIRSLLLLGQLIQNQATSLFIFTMPDRLGVDSIFHVSEQEASHETQFHIARRALRIRQLGTDLITLAGGQFIHPIKAVVGGMTSGVDGEGADTFRQRLIEALPA
;
A
#
# COMPACT_ATOMS: atom_id res chain seq x y z
N MET A 1 27.78 -18.65 -23.57
CA MET A 1 27.31 -17.73 -22.53
C MET A 1 25.93 -17.27 -22.93
N ALA A 2 24.93 -17.43 -22.06
CA ALA A 2 23.56 -17.00 -22.31
C ALA A 2 23.08 -16.14 -21.15
N THR A 3 22.34 -15.08 -21.45
CA THR A 3 21.68 -14.25 -20.45
C THR A 3 20.17 -14.51 -20.53
N LEU A 4 19.59 -14.93 -19.43
CA LEU A 4 18.16 -15.10 -19.27
C LEU A 4 17.63 -13.90 -18.50
N THR A 5 16.52 -13.31 -18.98
CA THR A 5 15.89 -12.14 -18.35
C THR A 5 14.46 -12.48 -17.99
N PHE A 6 14.10 -12.30 -16.72
CA PHE A 6 12.77 -12.56 -16.19
C PHE A 6 12.18 -11.25 -15.65
N PRO A 7 11.23 -10.63 -16.36
CA PRO A 7 10.47 -9.52 -15.80
C PRO A 7 9.63 -10.01 -14.61
N LEU A 8 9.62 -9.24 -13.53
CA LEU A 8 8.80 -9.57 -12.37
C LEU A 8 7.40 -8.99 -12.55
N SER A 9 6.41 -9.80 -12.21
CA SER A 9 5.00 -9.42 -12.11
C SER A 9 4.53 -9.50 -10.66
N ARG A 10 3.34 -8.98 -10.36
CA ARG A 10 2.75 -8.97 -9.01
C ARG A 10 3.53 -8.16 -7.98
N ILE A 11 4.28 -7.17 -8.44
CA ILE A 11 5.02 -6.22 -7.61
C ILE A 11 4.52 -4.80 -7.88
N GLU A 12 4.77 -3.89 -6.95
CA GLU A 12 4.66 -2.46 -7.21
C GLU A 12 5.95 -1.97 -7.89
N GLY A 13 5.79 -1.20 -8.97
CA GLY A 13 6.91 -0.76 -9.80
C GLY A 13 7.36 -1.82 -10.81
N HIS A 14 8.54 -1.64 -11.39
CA HIS A 14 9.10 -2.52 -12.40
C HIS A 14 10.47 -3.06 -11.97
N ALA A 15 10.62 -4.36 -12.04
CA ALA A 15 11.90 -5.02 -11.78
C ALA A 15 12.08 -6.23 -12.69
N ARG A 16 13.32 -6.66 -12.84
CA ARG A 16 13.68 -7.90 -13.54
C ARG A 16 14.82 -8.63 -12.85
N VAL A 17 14.88 -9.91 -13.07
CA VAL A 17 16.02 -10.76 -12.69
C VAL A 17 16.78 -11.13 -13.96
N GLU A 18 18.08 -10.88 -13.98
CA GLU A 18 18.99 -11.35 -15.01
C GLU A 18 19.84 -12.47 -14.48
N ILE A 19 19.92 -13.57 -15.24
CA ILE A 19 20.71 -14.75 -14.88
C ILE A 19 21.69 -15.02 -16.01
N GLU A 20 22.98 -15.00 -15.73
CA GLU A 20 24.04 -15.37 -16.66
C GLU A 20 24.37 -16.85 -16.50
N VAL A 21 24.31 -17.60 -17.59
CA VAL A 21 24.58 -19.05 -17.62
C VAL A 21 25.76 -19.32 -18.55
N GLN A 22 26.73 -20.09 -18.06
CA GLN A 22 27.87 -20.59 -18.85
C GLN A 22 28.04 -22.08 -18.61
N ASN A 23 28.12 -22.85 -19.68
CA ASN A 23 28.31 -24.33 -19.61
C ASN A 23 27.27 -25.02 -18.70
N GLY A 24 26.00 -24.59 -18.74
CA GLY A 24 24.93 -25.15 -17.89
C GLY A 24 24.98 -24.73 -16.41
N ARG A 25 25.86 -23.83 -16.03
CA ARG A 25 25.99 -23.34 -14.65
C ARG A 25 25.64 -21.85 -14.58
N VAL A 26 24.91 -21.45 -13.55
CA VAL A 26 24.66 -20.03 -13.24
C VAL A 26 25.97 -19.42 -12.73
N ILE A 27 26.43 -18.37 -13.37
CA ILE A 27 27.65 -17.64 -12.99
C ILE A 27 27.35 -16.31 -12.31
N SER A 28 26.23 -15.69 -12.64
CA SER A 28 25.76 -14.49 -11.93
C SER A 28 24.24 -14.37 -11.94
N THR A 29 23.70 -13.75 -10.90
CA THR A 29 22.28 -13.38 -10.83
C THR A 29 22.17 -11.94 -10.33
N ARG A 30 21.42 -11.11 -11.03
CA ARG A 30 21.21 -9.70 -10.68
C ARG A 30 19.74 -9.37 -10.59
N PHE A 31 19.34 -8.75 -9.49
CA PHE A 31 18.05 -8.10 -9.36
C PHE A 31 18.20 -6.64 -9.81
N GLN A 32 17.34 -6.20 -10.73
CA GLN A 32 17.36 -4.85 -11.25
C GLN A 32 16.02 -4.18 -11.01
N ALA A 33 15.99 -3.17 -10.12
CA ALA A 33 14.88 -2.24 -10.01
C ALA A 33 14.96 -1.25 -11.18
N MET A 34 13.90 -1.19 -11.99
CA MET A 34 13.90 -0.42 -13.24
C MET A 34 13.51 1.04 -13.04
N GLU A 35 12.83 1.36 -11.91
CA GLU A 35 12.38 2.72 -11.63
C GLU A 35 13.38 3.47 -10.76
N LYS A 36 13.99 4.50 -11.34
CA LYS A 36 14.87 5.43 -10.62
C LYS A 36 14.25 6.82 -10.66
N ARG A 37 13.74 7.30 -9.54
CA ARG A 37 13.05 8.60 -9.45
C ARG A 37 13.90 9.74 -8.87
N GLY A 38 15.16 9.48 -8.53
CA GLY A 38 16.10 10.50 -8.04
C GLY A 38 15.80 11.12 -6.67
N PHE A 39 14.92 10.51 -5.86
CA PHE A 39 14.57 11.04 -4.53
C PHE A 39 15.77 11.24 -3.64
N SER A 40 16.74 10.32 -3.68
CA SER A 40 17.99 10.42 -2.92
C SER A 40 18.84 11.65 -3.26
N ILE A 41 18.62 12.25 -4.41
CA ILE A 41 19.33 13.44 -4.85
C ILE A 41 18.57 14.71 -4.48
N PHE A 42 17.29 14.79 -4.81
CA PHE A 42 16.55 16.04 -4.60
C PHE A 42 16.17 16.31 -3.15
N VAL A 43 16.21 15.32 -2.26
CA VAL A 43 16.02 15.55 -0.80
C VAL A 43 17.29 16.06 -0.10
N GLN A 44 18.45 16.04 -0.77
CA GLN A 44 19.69 16.54 -0.18
C GLN A 44 19.60 18.06 0.07
N GLY A 45 19.91 18.47 1.29
CA GLY A 45 19.80 19.88 1.71
C GLY A 45 18.39 20.35 2.04
N VAL A 46 17.36 19.50 1.87
CA VAL A 46 16.00 19.83 2.29
C VAL A 46 15.88 19.62 3.80
N PRO A 47 15.24 20.54 4.56
CA PRO A 47 14.99 20.37 5.99
C PRO A 47 14.28 19.04 6.28
N ALA A 48 14.74 18.33 7.30
CA ALA A 48 14.22 17.00 7.64
C ALA A 48 12.72 17.02 7.99
N GLU A 49 12.23 18.13 8.53
CA GLU A 49 10.82 18.37 8.88
C GLU A 49 9.88 18.32 7.67
N GLN A 50 10.41 18.48 6.46
CA GLN A 50 9.62 18.37 5.22
C GLN A 50 9.47 16.91 4.74
N MET A 51 10.25 15.98 5.27
CA MET A 51 10.23 14.59 4.85
C MET A 51 8.84 13.93 4.99
N PRO A 52 8.04 14.17 6.04
CA PRO A 52 6.68 13.62 6.14
C PRO A 52 5.75 14.01 4.99
N VAL A 53 6.04 15.10 4.29
CA VAL A 53 5.28 15.56 3.12
C VAL A 53 5.89 15.06 1.80
N ILE A 54 7.22 14.94 1.74
CA ILE A 54 7.95 14.59 0.52
C ILE A 54 7.97 13.07 0.28
N VAL A 55 8.39 12.29 1.28
CA VAL A 55 8.63 10.84 1.09
C VAL A 55 7.38 10.02 0.78
N PRO A 56 6.15 10.38 1.19
CA PRO A 56 4.95 9.70 0.71
C PRO A 56 4.80 9.70 -0.81
N ARG A 57 5.41 10.66 -1.50
CA ARG A 57 5.37 10.79 -2.97
C ARG A 57 6.30 9.83 -3.71
N ILE A 58 7.14 9.10 -2.98
CA ILE A 58 7.95 8.01 -3.54
C ILE A 58 7.04 6.92 -4.11
N CYS A 59 5.95 6.62 -3.40
CA CYS A 59 5.04 5.55 -3.78
C CYS A 59 3.60 5.94 -3.42
N GLY A 60 2.72 6.05 -4.42
CA GLY A 60 1.31 6.40 -4.22
C GLY A 60 0.53 5.31 -3.49
N VAL A 61 0.81 4.03 -3.79
CA VAL A 61 0.12 2.87 -3.19
C VAL A 61 0.48 2.70 -1.71
N CYS A 62 1.73 2.98 -1.32
CA CYS A 62 2.23 2.80 0.05
C CYS A 62 2.54 4.14 0.76
N SER A 63 1.94 5.23 0.31
CA SER A 63 2.19 6.59 0.80
C SER A 63 1.97 6.75 2.30
N THR A 64 0.99 6.07 2.86
CA THR A 64 0.69 6.04 4.30
C THR A 64 1.85 5.51 5.13
N ALA A 65 2.47 4.40 4.69
CA ALA A 65 3.60 3.81 5.39
C ALA A 65 4.81 4.76 5.37
N HIS A 66 5.10 5.38 4.23
CA HIS A 66 6.14 6.40 4.11
C HIS A 66 5.89 7.60 5.02
N HIS A 67 4.64 8.08 5.09
CA HIS A 67 4.25 9.20 5.94
C HIS A 67 4.51 8.91 7.42
N VAL A 68 3.97 7.80 7.92
CA VAL A 68 4.13 7.42 9.33
C VAL A 68 5.59 7.10 9.67
N ALA A 69 6.32 6.42 8.79
CA ALA A 69 7.72 6.09 9.00
C ALA A 69 8.58 7.35 9.11
N SER A 70 8.37 8.33 8.24
CA SER A 70 9.14 9.59 8.28
C SER A 70 8.86 10.41 9.54
N VAL A 71 7.60 10.47 9.98
CA VAL A 71 7.25 11.14 11.25
C VAL A 71 7.93 10.45 12.43
N LYS A 72 7.86 9.12 12.52
CA LYS A 72 8.50 8.36 13.60
C LYS A 72 10.03 8.49 13.60
N ALA A 73 10.64 8.52 12.41
CA ALA A 73 12.09 8.74 12.29
C ALA A 73 12.51 10.11 12.84
N LEU A 74 11.74 11.17 12.60
CA LEU A 74 11.99 12.49 13.15
C LEU A 74 11.75 12.55 14.66
N GLU A 75 10.70 11.87 15.15
CA GLU A 75 10.44 11.76 16.59
C GLU A 75 11.59 11.07 17.33
N ASP A 76 12.11 10.01 16.74
CA ASP A 76 13.29 9.31 17.29
C ASP A 76 14.53 10.22 17.28
N ALA A 77 14.78 10.89 16.16
CA ALA A 77 15.92 11.81 16.02
C ALA A 77 15.87 13.00 17.00
N TYR A 78 14.68 13.50 17.30
CA TYR A 78 14.49 14.65 18.21
C TYR A 78 14.21 14.24 19.67
N GLY A 79 14.08 12.94 19.96
CA GLY A 79 13.70 12.44 21.29
C GLY A 79 12.27 12.82 21.70
N VAL A 80 11.38 13.06 20.74
CA VAL A 80 9.98 13.45 20.96
C VAL A 80 9.10 12.22 21.04
N LYS A 81 8.21 12.16 22.05
CA LYS A 81 7.23 11.08 22.20
C LYS A 81 5.83 11.63 21.95
N PRO A 82 5.08 11.05 20.98
CA PRO A 82 3.69 11.45 20.73
C PRO A 82 2.78 11.02 21.88
N PRO A 83 1.63 11.69 22.08
CA PRO A 83 0.60 11.23 23.01
C PRO A 83 0.05 9.85 22.59
N PRO A 84 -0.40 9.01 23.56
CA PRO A 84 -0.94 7.67 23.25
C PRO A 84 -2.10 7.66 22.24
N LEU A 85 -2.92 8.71 22.24
CA LEU A 85 -4.02 8.85 21.26
C LEU A 85 -3.49 9.02 19.83
N ALA A 86 -2.41 9.79 19.65
CA ALA A 86 -1.79 9.94 18.33
C ALA A 86 -1.26 8.61 17.78
N ASP A 87 -0.61 7.80 18.63
CA ASP A 87 -0.16 6.46 18.24
C ASP A 87 -1.31 5.54 17.84
N LYS A 88 -2.44 5.61 18.54
CA LYS A 88 -3.65 4.85 18.17
C LYS A 88 -4.20 5.27 16.81
N ILE A 89 -4.29 6.60 16.55
CA ILE A 89 -4.77 7.10 15.25
C ILE A 89 -3.81 6.70 14.13
N ARG A 90 -2.50 6.76 14.35
CA ARG A 90 -1.49 6.30 13.37
C ARG A 90 -1.58 4.79 13.13
N SER A 91 -1.90 4.01 14.16
CA SER A 91 -2.15 2.58 14.02
C SER A 91 -3.38 2.30 13.16
N LEU A 92 -4.48 3.04 13.34
CA LEU A 92 -5.66 2.95 12.48
C LEU A 92 -5.31 3.33 11.02
N LEU A 93 -4.51 4.37 10.83
CA LEU A 93 -4.04 4.80 9.53
C LEU A 93 -3.24 3.69 8.81
N LEU A 94 -2.32 3.02 9.51
CA LEU A 94 -1.56 1.89 8.98
C LEU A 94 -2.42 0.65 8.75
N LEU A 95 -3.40 0.36 9.61
CA LEU A 95 -4.35 -0.73 9.41
C LEU A 95 -5.20 -0.50 8.16
N GLY A 96 -5.65 0.74 7.93
CA GLY A 96 -6.33 1.09 6.68
C GLY A 96 -5.47 0.81 5.45
N GLN A 97 -4.19 1.16 5.49
CA GLN A 97 -3.23 0.86 4.44
C GLN A 97 -3.07 -0.65 4.23
N LEU A 98 -2.97 -1.43 5.29
CA LEU A 98 -2.85 -2.88 5.21
C LEU A 98 -4.09 -3.51 4.57
N ILE A 99 -5.28 -3.16 5.03
CA ILE A 99 -6.55 -3.67 4.47
C ILE A 99 -6.63 -3.34 2.97
N GLN A 100 -6.39 -2.10 2.59
CA GLN A 100 -6.45 -1.65 1.20
C GLN A 100 -5.42 -2.38 0.32
N ASN A 101 -4.18 -2.49 0.79
CA ASN A 101 -3.08 -3.10 0.04
C ASN A 101 -3.26 -4.61 -0.07
N GLN A 102 -3.59 -5.31 1.02
CA GLN A 102 -3.80 -6.76 1.01
C GLN A 102 -5.00 -7.15 0.14
N ALA A 103 -6.08 -6.37 0.18
CA ALA A 103 -7.21 -6.61 -0.72
C ALA A 103 -6.79 -6.45 -2.19
N THR A 104 -6.00 -5.43 -2.52
CA THR A 104 -5.47 -5.23 -3.87
C THR A 104 -4.56 -6.39 -4.30
N SER A 105 -3.60 -6.76 -3.45
CA SER A 105 -2.65 -7.83 -3.73
C SER A 105 -3.34 -9.19 -3.90
N LEU A 106 -4.23 -9.55 -2.98
CA LEU A 106 -4.90 -10.85 -3.00
C LEU A 106 -5.87 -10.95 -4.18
N PHE A 107 -6.77 -9.98 -4.32
CA PHE A 107 -7.88 -10.12 -5.25
C PHE A 107 -7.54 -9.65 -6.67
N ILE A 108 -6.75 -8.59 -6.83
CA ILE A 108 -6.47 -8.03 -8.16
C ILE A 108 -5.22 -8.69 -8.77
N PHE A 109 -4.17 -8.96 -7.98
CA PHE A 109 -2.93 -9.50 -8.51
C PHE A 109 -2.85 -11.03 -8.45
N THR A 110 -3.31 -11.67 -7.38
CA THR A 110 -3.10 -13.10 -7.15
C THR A 110 -4.30 -13.97 -7.55
N MET A 111 -5.51 -13.49 -7.29
CA MET A 111 -6.74 -14.26 -7.53
C MET A 111 -6.94 -14.66 -9.01
N PRO A 112 -6.65 -13.82 -10.02
CA PRO A 112 -6.75 -14.20 -11.42
C PRO A 112 -6.00 -15.48 -11.76
N ASP A 113 -4.76 -15.64 -11.27
CA ASP A 113 -3.96 -16.84 -11.51
C ASP A 113 -4.61 -18.09 -10.91
N ARG A 114 -5.20 -17.95 -9.72
CA ARG A 114 -5.88 -19.07 -9.06
C ARG A 114 -7.20 -19.47 -9.74
N LEU A 115 -7.84 -18.54 -10.40
CA LEU A 115 -9.08 -18.75 -11.15
C LEU A 115 -8.82 -19.12 -12.62
N GLY A 116 -7.58 -19.04 -13.09
CA GLY A 116 -7.21 -19.28 -14.49
C GLY A 116 -7.78 -18.23 -15.45
N VAL A 117 -7.92 -16.99 -14.99
CA VAL A 117 -8.44 -15.86 -15.78
C VAL A 117 -7.41 -14.74 -15.89
N ASP A 118 -7.48 -13.94 -16.93
CA ASP A 118 -6.55 -12.83 -17.15
C ASP A 118 -6.75 -11.70 -16.13
N SER A 119 -8.00 -11.47 -15.71
CA SER A 119 -8.37 -10.42 -14.75
C SER A 119 -9.71 -10.75 -14.08
N ILE A 120 -9.84 -10.40 -12.79
CA ILE A 120 -11.13 -10.50 -12.08
C ILE A 120 -12.20 -9.53 -12.63
N PHE A 121 -11.80 -8.57 -13.45
CA PHE A 121 -12.71 -7.57 -14.06
C PHE A 121 -13.19 -7.99 -15.46
N HIS A 122 -12.59 -9.00 -16.07
CA HIS A 122 -13.02 -9.54 -17.37
C HIS A 122 -14.07 -10.64 -17.18
N VAL A 123 -15.16 -10.29 -16.54
CA VAL A 123 -16.27 -11.23 -16.30
C VAL A 123 -17.38 -10.95 -17.30
N SER A 124 -17.61 -11.84 -18.25
CA SER A 124 -18.80 -11.79 -19.10
C SER A 124 -20.00 -12.35 -18.32
N GLU A 125 -21.16 -11.71 -18.41
CA GLU A 125 -22.36 -12.03 -17.63
C GLU A 125 -23.01 -13.40 -17.96
N GLN A 126 -22.39 -14.21 -18.83
CA GLN A 126 -23.09 -15.33 -19.50
C GLN A 126 -22.76 -16.75 -19.02
N GLU A 127 -21.89 -16.96 -18.02
CA GLU A 127 -21.55 -18.30 -17.53
C GLU A 127 -21.66 -18.43 -16.00
N ALA A 128 -22.15 -19.53 -15.47
CA ALA A 128 -22.35 -19.78 -14.04
C ALA A 128 -21.07 -19.68 -13.18
N SER A 129 -19.89 -19.91 -13.77
CA SER A 129 -18.58 -19.64 -13.15
C SER A 129 -18.33 -18.14 -12.94
N HIS A 130 -18.98 -17.29 -13.68
CA HIS A 130 -18.84 -15.84 -13.67
C HIS A 130 -19.58 -15.19 -12.48
N GLU A 131 -20.68 -15.77 -12.02
CA GLU A 131 -21.37 -15.28 -10.84
C GLU A 131 -20.45 -15.30 -9.61
N THR A 132 -19.72 -16.38 -9.42
CA THR A 132 -18.73 -16.51 -8.34
C THR A 132 -17.61 -15.49 -8.48
N GLN A 133 -17.07 -15.28 -9.69
CA GLN A 133 -16.02 -14.31 -9.96
C GLN A 133 -16.51 -12.87 -9.71
N PHE A 134 -17.73 -12.55 -10.15
CA PHE A 134 -18.36 -11.25 -9.93
C PHE A 134 -18.55 -10.96 -8.43
N HIS A 135 -19.02 -11.95 -7.67
CA HIS A 135 -19.14 -11.80 -6.20
C HIS A 135 -17.79 -11.60 -5.52
N ILE A 136 -16.76 -12.33 -5.94
CA ILE A 136 -15.39 -12.15 -5.43
C ILE A 136 -14.88 -10.74 -5.74
N ALA A 137 -15.00 -10.29 -6.98
CA ALA A 137 -14.57 -8.96 -7.40
C ALA A 137 -15.29 -7.85 -6.62
N ARG A 138 -16.61 -7.95 -6.47
CA ARG A 138 -17.41 -7.01 -5.70
C ARG A 138 -17.02 -6.97 -4.22
N ARG A 139 -16.78 -8.14 -3.62
CA ARG A 139 -16.32 -8.24 -2.22
C ARG A 139 -14.92 -7.64 -2.06
N ALA A 140 -14.01 -7.92 -2.99
CA ALA A 140 -12.67 -7.36 -3.03
C ALA A 140 -12.67 -5.83 -3.03
N LEU A 141 -13.47 -5.24 -3.92
CA LEU A 141 -13.61 -3.79 -4.01
C LEU A 141 -14.18 -3.17 -2.73
N ARG A 142 -15.17 -3.83 -2.09
CA ARG A 142 -15.72 -3.38 -0.81
C ARG A 142 -14.68 -3.39 0.30
N ILE A 143 -13.91 -4.47 0.44
CA ILE A 143 -12.85 -4.57 1.44
C ILE A 143 -11.77 -3.52 1.19
N ARG A 144 -11.36 -3.37 -0.08
CA ARG A 144 -10.40 -2.33 -0.46
C ARG A 144 -10.91 -0.92 -0.12
N GLN A 145 -12.20 -0.65 -0.36
CA GLN A 145 -12.82 0.62 -0.05
C GLN A 145 -12.83 0.91 1.46
N LEU A 146 -13.11 -0.09 2.31
CA LEU A 146 -13.01 0.08 3.76
C LEU A 146 -11.60 0.52 4.20
N GLY A 147 -10.56 -0.08 3.63
CA GLY A 147 -9.20 0.37 3.88
C GLY A 147 -8.96 1.82 3.47
N THR A 148 -9.44 2.20 2.29
CA THR A 148 -9.37 3.58 1.77
C THR A 148 -10.09 4.58 2.69
N ASP A 149 -11.28 4.24 3.15
CA ASP A 149 -12.09 5.08 4.03
C ASP A 149 -11.43 5.24 5.40
N LEU A 150 -10.83 4.18 5.95
CA LEU A 150 -10.08 4.26 7.20
C LEU A 150 -8.84 5.15 7.08
N ILE A 151 -8.11 5.06 5.96
CA ILE A 151 -6.98 5.98 5.69
C ILE A 151 -7.47 7.43 5.66
N THR A 152 -8.58 7.69 4.97
CA THR A 152 -9.16 9.03 4.86
C THR A 152 -9.62 9.56 6.21
N LEU A 153 -10.29 8.74 7.00
CA LEU A 153 -10.76 9.09 8.34
C LEU A 153 -9.60 9.45 9.28
N ALA A 154 -8.58 8.62 9.32
CA ALA A 154 -7.44 8.79 10.22
C ALA A 154 -6.38 9.78 9.68
N GLY A 155 -6.18 9.82 8.37
CA GLY A 155 -5.10 10.57 7.71
C GLY A 155 -5.54 11.86 7.01
N GLY A 156 -6.84 12.11 6.88
CA GLY A 156 -7.42 13.28 6.22
C GLY A 156 -7.63 13.09 4.71
N GLN A 157 -6.82 12.29 4.06
CA GLN A 157 -6.95 11.94 2.65
C GLN A 157 -6.35 10.56 2.38
N PHE A 158 -6.86 9.89 1.34
CA PHE A 158 -6.42 8.54 1.00
C PHE A 158 -5.00 8.50 0.46
N ILE A 159 -4.69 9.30 -0.56
CA ILE A 159 -3.36 9.36 -1.17
C ILE A 159 -2.57 10.51 -0.52
N HIS A 160 -1.37 10.21 -0.05
CA HIS A 160 -0.50 11.16 0.65
C HIS A 160 -1.17 11.77 1.89
N PRO A 161 -1.53 10.97 2.92
CA PRO A 161 -2.09 11.48 4.16
C PRO A 161 -1.15 12.51 4.80
N ILE A 162 -1.75 13.47 5.53
CA ILE A 162 -1.03 14.65 6.03
C ILE A 162 -1.22 14.91 7.52
N LYS A 163 -2.05 14.12 8.21
CA LYS A 163 -2.41 14.42 9.61
C LYS A 163 -1.35 14.02 10.64
N ALA A 164 -0.47 13.07 10.35
CA ALA A 164 0.60 12.74 11.28
C ALA A 164 1.71 13.79 11.20
N VAL A 165 2.09 14.32 12.34
CA VAL A 165 3.16 15.32 12.50
C VAL A 165 4.07 14.90 13.64
N VAL A 166 5.29 15.43 13.69
CA VAL A 166 6.21 15.19 14.79
C VAL A 166 5.55 15.61 16.11
N GLY A 167 5.50 14.71 17.06
CA GLY A 167 4.88 14.92 18.37
C GLY A 167 3.36 14.69 18.42
N GLY A 168 2.72 14.27 17.30
CA GLY A 168 1.28 13.99 17.38
C GLY A 168 0.55 13.86 16.06
N MET A 169 -0.68 14.37 16.07
CA MET A 169 -1.58 14.47 14.92
C MET A 169 -2.12 15.89 14.85
N THR A 170 -2.32 16.44 13.64
CA THR A 170 -2.89 17.80 13.44
C THR A 170 -4.35 17.89 13.87
N SER A 171 -5.08 16.78 13.82
CA SER A 171 -6.47 16.68 14.30
C SER A 171 -6.79 15.25 14.73
N GLY A 172 -7.78 15.11 15.60
CA GLY A 172 -8.36 13.83 15.97
C GLY A 172 -9.17 13.18 14.84
N VAL A 173 -9.74 12.02 15.15
CA VAL A 173 -10.75 11.37 14.32
C VAL A 173 -12.10 11.93 14.72
N ASP A 174 -12.92 12.28 13.73
CA ASP A 174 -14.29 12.69 13.95
C ASP A 174 -15.13 11.54 14.52
N GLY A 175 -15.89 11.82 15.60
CA GLY A 175 -16.65 10.80 16.33
C GLY A 175 -17.78 10.19 15.50
N GLU A 176 -18.53 11.00 14.76
CA GLU A 176 -19.61 10.55 13.88
C GLU A 176 -19.07 9.70 12.74
N GLY A 177 -17.95 10.13 12.14
CA GLY A 177 -17.24 9.38 11.10
C GLY A 177 -16.70 8.05 11.62
N ALA A 178 -16.19 8.01 12.86
CA ALA A 178 -15.71 6.79 13.49
C ALA A 178 -16.85 5.78 13.74
N ASP A 179 -18.00 6.22 14.23
CA ASP A 179 -19.16 5.37 14.46
C ASP A 179 -19.75 4.85 13.14
N THR A 180 -19.88 5.69 12.14
CA THR A 180 -20.30 5.30 10.80
C THR A 180 -19.35 4.25 10.20
N PHE A 181 -18.04 4.47 10.31
CA PHE A 181 -17.03 3.50 9.83
C PHE A 181 -17.13 2.17 10.58
N ARG A 182 -17.32 2.21 11.90
CA ARG A 182 -17.46 1.01 12.74
C ARG A 182 -18.66 0.16 12.31
N GLN A 183 -19.81 0.76 12.01
CA GLN A 183 -20.99 0.04 11.52
C GLN A 183 -20.69 -0.64 10.17
N ARG A 184 -20.10 0.06 9.23
CA ARG A 184 -19.71 -0.50 7.93
C ARG A 184 -18.71 -1.64 8.05
N LEU A 185 -17.80 -1.55 9.02
CA LEU A 185 -16.83 -2.62 9.28
C LEU A 185 -17.53 -3.87 9.81
N ILE A 186 -18.49 -3.72 10.76
CA ILE A 186 -19.28 -4.83 11.29
C ILE A 186 -20.08 -5.51 10.17
N GLU A 187 -20.72 -4.74 9.29
CA GLU A 187 -21.49 -5.26 8.15
C GLU A 187 -20.61 -6.00 7.11
N ALA A 188 -19.32 -5.67 7.05
CA ALA A 188 -18.39 -6.30 6.12
C ALA A 188 -17.78 -7.61 6.66
N LEU A 189 -17.86 -7.86 7.97
CA LEU A 189 -17.41 -9.11 8.57
C LEU A 189 -18.38 -10.24 8.16
N PRO A 190 -17.85 -11.42 7.80
CA PRO A 190 -18.73 -12.58 7.58
C PRO A 190 -19.42 -12.95 8.90
N ALA A 191 -20.72 -13.26 8.78
CA ALA A 191 -21.51 -13.84 9.87
C ALA A 191 -20.97 -15.24 10.23
#